data_4a411ed09aa81deacb1fad596705cdf9
#
_entry.id   4a411ed09aa81deacb1fad596705cdf9
#
_cell.length_a   1.000
_cell.length_b   1.000
_cell.length_c   1.000
_cell.angle_alpha   90.00
_cell.angle_beta   90.00
_cell.angle_gamma   90.00
#
_symmetry.space_group_name_H-M   'P 1'
#
loop_
_entity.id
_entity.type
_entity.pdbx_description
1 polymer ?
#
loop_
_entity_poly.entity_id
_entity_poly.type
_entity_poly.pdbx_seq_one_letter_code
_entity_poly.pdbx_strand_id
1 'polypeptide(L)'
;MDNATLSILLAVIGSGALSSLIGGVFTAIAARKASTQRKDQALVSLERGVCALLYDRIKHLCERHIARGEISMDDYNDLIRLHITYHNDLNGNGFLDHLMEAVEQLPKVSHYSR
;
A
#
# COMPACT_ATOMS: atom_id res chain seq x y z
N MET A 1 27.13 -51.15 -5.97
CA MET A 1 25.75 -51.28 -6.48
C MET A 1 25.73 -52.35 -7.52
N ASP A 2 24.86 -53.36 -7.41
CA ASP A 2 24.67 -54.32 -8.48
C ASP A 2 23.73 -53.74 -9.55
N ASN A 3 23.71 -54.38 -10.72
CA ASN A 3 22.93 -53.87 -11.86
C ASN A 3 21.43 -53.91 -11.61
N ALA A 4 20.96 -54.82 -10.77
CA ALA A 4 19.54 -54.93 -10.42
C ALA A 4 19.06 -53.75 -9.57
N THR A 5 19.86 -53.33 -8.59
CA THR A 5 19.59 -52.16 -7.75
C THR A 5 19.55 -50.90 -8.60
N LEU A 6 20.52 -50.75 -9.49
CA LEU A 6 20.57 -49.60 -10.40
C LEU A 6 19.37 -49.57 -11.33
N SER A 7 18.94 -50.71 -11.89
CA SER A 7 17.76 -50.80 -12.74
C SER A 7 16.47 -50.42 -11.99
N ILE A 8 16.32 -50.87 -10.76
CA ILE A 8 15.17 -50.52 -9.92
C ILE A 8 15.17 -49.02 -9.62
N LEU A 9 16.31 -48.46 -9.30
CA LEU A 9 16.45 -47.01 -9.01
C LEU A 9 16.06 -46.19 -10.25
N LEU A 10 16.59 -46.56 -11.43
CA LEU A 10 16.24 -45.89 -12.68
C LEU A 10 14.78 -46.03 -13.05
N ALA A 11 14.16 -47.19 -12.80
CA ALA A 11 12.75 -47.39 -13.06
C ALA A 11 11.88 -46.53 -12.14
N VAL A 12 12.23 -46.41 -10.87
CA VAL A 12 11.52 -45.54 -9.92
C VAL A 12 11.65 -44.06 -10.32
N ILE A 13 12.84 -43.60 -10.68
CA ILE A 13 13.06 -42.25 -11.12
C ILE A 13 12.37 -41.96 -12.45
N GLY A 14 12.39 -42.90 -13.39
CA GLY A 14 11.82 -42.71 -14.73
C GLY A 14 10.31 -42.84 -14.82
N SER A 15 9.64 -43.57 -13.89
CA SER A 15 8.24 -43.96 -14.06
C SER A 15 7.20 -43.16 -13.28
N GLY A 16 7.55 -42.57 -12.14
CA GLY A 16 6.53 -41.89 -11.34
C GLY A 16 7.07 -40.87 -10.36
N ALA A 17 8.21 -41.18 -9.73
CA ALA A 17 8.78 -40.29 -8.70
C ALA A 17 9.22 -38.95 -9.29
N LEU A 18 9.78 -38.93 -10.48
CA LEU A 18 10.18 -37.71 -11.17
C LEU A 18 8.98 -36.84 -11.56
N SER A 19 7.93 -37.47 -12.11
CA SER A 19 6.69 -36.79 -12.47
C SER A 19 6.00 -36.17 -11.23
N SER A 20 6.00 -36.90 -10.12
CA SER A 20 5.45 -36.38 -8.85
C SER A 20 6.25 -35.23 -8.31
N LEU A 21 7.57 -35.26 -8.40
CA LEU A 21 8.46 -34.17 -8.00
C LEU A 21 8.23 -32.92 -8.86
N ILE A 22 8.17 -33.07 -10.16
CA ILE A 22 7.91 -31.96 -11.10
C ILE A 22 6.53 -31.38 -10.83
N GLY A 23 5.48 -32.22 -10.68
CA GLY A 23 4.13 -31.78 -10.35
C GLY A 23 4.08 -31.03 -9.02
N GLY A 24 4.77 -31.53 -7.98
CA GLY A 24 4.87 -30.88 -6.69
C GLY A 24 5.56 -29.52 -6.75
N VAL A 25 6.65 -29.41 -7.52
CA VAL A 25 7.35 -28.13 -7.74
C VAL A 25 6.46 -27.13 -8.46
N PHE A 26 5.78 -27.55 -9.53
CA PHE A 26 4.84 -26.68 -10.25
C PHE A 26 3.69 -26.21 -9.35
N THR A 27 3.13 -27.09 -8.54
CA THR A 27 2.08 -26.73 -7.59
C THR A 27 2.58 -25.72 -6.55
N ALA A 28 3.78 -25.91 -6.02
CA ALA A 28 4.39 -24.99 -5.07
C ALA A 28 4.64 -23.61 -5.68
N ILE A 29 5.14 -23.56 -6.93
CA ILE A 29 5.36 -22.29 -7.64
C ILE A 29 4.03 -21.59 -7.90
N ALA A 30 3.00 -22.31 -8.36
CA ALA A 30 1.68 -21.77 -8.59
C ALA A 30 1.04 -21.23 -7.28
N ALA A 31 1.18 -21.96 -6.17
CA ALA A 31 0.70 -21.52 -4.87
C ALA A 31 1.41 -20.26 -4.40
N ARG A 32 2.73 -20.14 -4.60
CA ARG A 32 3.49 -18.94 -4.28
C ARG A 32 3.06 -17.75 -5.12
N LYS A 33 2.87 -17.93 -6.42
CA LYS A 33 2.37 -16.86 -7.30
C LYS A 33 0.98 -16.39 -6.88
N ALA A 34 0.06 -17.30 -6.60
CA ALA A 34 -1.28 -16.94 -6.13
C ALA A 34 -1.24 -16.18 -4.80
N SER A 35 -0.39 -16.61 -3.85
CA SER A 35 -0.20 -15.93 -2.57
C SER A 35 0.36 -14.53 -2.75
N THR A 36 1.36 -14.36 -3.63
CA THR A 36 1.95 -13.05 -3.93
C THR A 36 0.92 -12.12 -4.56
N GLN A 37 0.13 -12.60 -5.52
CA GLN A 37 -0.92 -11.81 -6.15
C GLN A 37 -1.99 -11.37 -5.14
N ARG A 38 -2.37 -12.25 -4.22
CA ARG A 38 -3.33 -11.91 -3.14
C ARG A 38 -2.76 -10.82 -2.22
N LYS A 39 -1.49 -10.91 -1.86
CA LYS A 39 -0.81 -9.91 -1.06
C LYS A 39 -0.73 -8.57 -1.78
N ASP A 40 -0.41 -8.56 -3.07
CA ASP A 40 -0.34 -7.36 -3.89
C ASP A 40 -1.71 -6.71 -4.03
N GLN A 41 -2.76 -7.49 -4.24
CA GLN A 41 -4.15 -6.99 -4.28
C GLN A 41 -4.59 -6.41 -2.93
N ALA A 42 -4.23 -7.07 -1.83
CA ALA A 42 -4.51 -6.57 -0.49
C ALA A 42 -3.79 -5.26 -0.21
N LEU A 43 -2.53 -5.13 -0.62
CA LEU A 43 -1.75 -3.90 -0.49
C LEU A 43 -2.35 -2.76 -1.32
N VAL A 44 -2.76 -3.03 -2.56
CA VAL A 44 -3.42 -2.03 -3.42
C VAL A 44 -4.74 -1.58 -2.80
N SER A 45 -5.53 -2.50 -2.28
CA SER A 45 -6.80 -2.19 -1.63
C SER A 45 -6.58 -1.37 -0.36
N LEU A 46 -5.58 -1.72 0.44
CA LEU A 46 -5.20 -0.97 1.64
C LEU A 46 -4.73 0.44 1.28
N GLU A 47 -3.88 0.58 0.27
CA GLU A 47 -3.40 1.86 -0.22
C GLU A 47 -4.56 2.76 -0.65
N ARG A 48 -5.53 2.22 -1.40
CA ARG A 48 -6.73 2.96 -1.80
C ARG A 48 -7.56 3.40 -0.59
N GLY A 49 -7.71 2.52 0.39
CA GLY A 49 -8.42 2.84 1.62
C GLY A 49 -7.74 3.95 2.41
N VAL A 50 -6.43 3.89 2.54
CA VAL A 50 -5.63 4.91 3.22
C VAL A 50 -5.70 6.23 2.46
N CYS A 51 -5.60 6.22 1.12
CA CYS A 51 -5.78 7.41 0.28
C CYS A 51 -7.15 8.06 0.52
N ALA A 52 -8.22 7.27 0.54
CA ALA A 52 -9.57 7.78 0.76
C ALA A 52 -9.73 8.40 2.15
N LEU A 53 -9.17 7.76 3.17
CA LEU A 53 -9.19 8.28 4.54
C LEU A 53 -8.38 9.57 4.67
N LEU A 54 -7.19 9.63 4.06
CA LEU A 54 -6.37 10.84 4.06
C LEU A 54 -7.02 11.97 3.30
N TYR A 55 -7.62 11.70 2.15
CA TYR A 55 -8.39 12.69 1.39
C TYR A 55 -9.47 13.31 2.26
N ASP A 56 -10.28 12.48 2.88
CA ASP A 56 -11.36 12.93 3.76
C ASP A 56 -10.82 13.72 4.96
N ARG A 57 -9.76 13.24 5.58
CA ARG A 57 -9.13 13.91 6.72
C ARG A 57 -8.57 15.28 6.35
N ILE A 58 -7.83 15.37 5.25
CA ILE A 58 -7.25 16.63 4.80
C ILE A 58 -8.35 17.61 4.41
N LYS A 59 -9.36 17.14 3.69
CA LYS A 59 -10.50 17.97 3.30
C LYS A 59 -11.20 18.55 4.53
N HIS A 60 -11.52 17.74 5.51
CA HIS A 60 -12.18 18.20 6.74
C HIS A 60 -11.32 19.18 7.54
N LEU A 61 -10.02 18.92 7.64
CA LEU A 61 -9.11 19.82 8.34
C LEU A 61 -9.01 21.17 7.63
N CYS A 62 -8.89 21.16 6.29
CA CYS A 62 -8.87 22.40 5.51
C CYS A 62 -10.16 23.19 5.69
N GLU A 63 -11.30 22.57 5.52
CA GLU A 63 -12.62 23.22 5.67
C GLU A 63 -12.82 23.78 7.08
N ARG A 64 -12.39 23.05 8.09
CA ARG A 64 -12.49 23.47 9.48
C ARG A 64 -11.63 24.72 9.75
N HIS A 65 -10.39 24.73 9.28
CA HIS A 65 -9.49 25.88 9.47
C HIS A 65 -9.91 27.08 8.65
N ILE A 66 -10.39 26.86 7.42
CA ILE A 66 -10.94 27.95 6.60
C ILE A 66 -12.16 28.57 7.26
N ALA A 67 -13.07 27.77 7.80
CA ALA A 67 -14.24 28.25 8.52
C ALA A 67 -13.85 29.00 9.79
N ARG A 68 -12.78 28.58 10.45
CA ARG A 68 -12.25 29.26 11.63
C ARG A 68 -11.54 30.59 11.30
N GLY A 69 -10.97 30.69 10.12
CA GLY A 69 -10.26 31.89 9.66
C GLY A 69 -8.81 32.02 10.13
N GLU A 70 -8.29 31.02 10.84
CA GLU A 70 -6.90 30.98 11.31
C GLU A 70 -6.44 29.54 11.47
N ILE A 71 -5.12 29.33 11.48
CA ILE A 71 -4.51 28.03 11.72
C ILE A 71 -3.24 28.20 12.54
N SER A 72 -3.01 27.33 13.52
CA SER A 72 -1.75 27.33 14.24
C SER A 72 -0.62 26.83 13.36
N MET A 73 0.62 27.26 13.64
CA MET A 73 1.79 26.77 12.89
C MET A 73 1.95 25.27 13.00
N ASP A 74 1.69 24.69 14.17
CA ASP A 74 1.79 23.25 14.38
C ASP A 74 0.76 22.50 13.52
N ASP A 75 -0.49 22.95 13.53
CA ASP A 75 -1.54 22.35 12.72
C ASP A 75 -1.28 22.53 11.22
N TYR A 76 -0.74 23.68 10.82
CA TYR A 76 -0.36 23.92 9.43
C TYR A 76 0.75 22.96 8.97
N ASN A 77 1.78 22.77 9.79
CA ASN A 77 2.86 21.85 9.49
C ASN A 77 2.37 20.40 9.43
N ASP A 78 1.47 20.00 10.31
CA ASP A 78 0.87 18.69 10.31
C ASP A 78 0.02 18.47 9.04
N LEU A 79 -0.74 19.47 8.64
CA LEU A 79 -1.56 19.43 7.43
C LEU A 79 -0.70 19.33 6.17
N ILE A 80 0.40 20.07 6.09
CA ILE A 80 1.37 19.96 4.99
C ILE A 80 1.92 18.53 4.92
N ARG A 81 2.28 17.97 6.05
CA ARG A 81 2.83 16.61 6.13
C ARG A 81 1.83 15.57 5.62
N LEU A 82 0.57 15.68 6.01
CA LEU A 82 -0.51 14.82 5.53
C LEU A 82 -0.70 14.97 4.01
N HIS A 83 -0.67 16.19 3.51
CA HIS A 83 -0.84 16.47 2.09
C HIS A 83 0.31 15.91 1.25
N ILE A 84 1.55 16.03 1.72
CA ILE A 84 2.72 15.45 1.06
C ILE A 84 2.60 13.93 1.00
N THR A 85 2.22 13.30 2.10
CA THR A 85 1.99 11.84 2.14
C THR A 85 0.92 11.42 1.15
N TYR A 86 -0.20 12.13 1.12
CA TYR A 86 -1.29 11.84 0.20
C TYR A 86 -0.87 11.99 -1.27
N HIS A 87 -0.23 13.11 -1.60
CA HIS A 87 0.08 13.45 -2.99
C HIS A 87 1.29 12.69 -3.54
N ASN A 88 2.37 12.61 -2.78
CA ASN A 88 3.64 12.04 -3.24
C ASN A 88 3.76 10.55 -2.94
N ASP A 89 3.48 10.13 -1.72
CA ASP A 89 3.72 8.75 -1.27
C ASP A 89 2.62 7.80 -1.72
N LEU A 90 1.37 8.28 -1.79
CA LEU A 90 0.21 7.49 -2.14
C LEU A 90 -0.35 7.81 -3.53
N ASN A 91 0.32 8.64 -4.33
CA ASN A 91 -0.11 9.07 -5.65
C ASN A 91 -1.54 9.63 -5.66
N GLY A 92 -1.88 10.42 -4.64
CA GLY A 92 -3.17 11.10 -4.59
C GLY A 92 -3.32 12.12 -5.71
N ASN A 93 -4.57 12.46 -6.04
CA ASN A 93 -4.86 13.45 -7.07
C ASN A 93 -4.72 14.89 -6.53
N GLY A 94 -4.82 15.87 -7.42
CA GLY A 94 -4.68 17.29 -7.08
C GLY A 94 -5.95 17.99 -6.59
N PHE A 95 -7.02 17.26 -6.26
CA PHE A 95 -8.29 17.86 -5.83
C PHE A 95 -8.20 18.69 -4.55
N LEU A 96 -7.20 18.41 -3.71
CA LEU A 96 -7.01 19.14 -2.46
C LEU A 96 -6.16 20.40 -2.61
N ASP A 97 -5.56 20.63 -3.76
CA ASP A 97 -4.59 21.70 -3.93
C ASP A 97 -5.21 23.09 -3.69
N HIS A 98 -6.42 23.33 -4.17
CA HIS A 98 -7.11 24.59 -3.95
C HIS A 98 -7.50 24.80 -2.47
N LEU A 99 -7.82 23.74 -1.75
CA LEU A 99 -8.07 23.81 -0.31
C LEU A 99 -6.79 24.11 0.45
N MET A 100 -5.69 23.50 0.05
CA MET A 100 -4.37 23.76 0.66
C MET A 100 -3.91 25.20 0.40
N GLU A 101 -4.16 25.73 -0.80
CA GLU A 101 -3.88 27.13 -1.11
C GLU A 101 -4.69 28.08 -0.22
N ALA A 102 -5.98 27.78 -0.03
CA ALA A 102 -6.83 28.58 0.84
C ALA A 102 -6.34 28.54 2.30
N VAL A 103 -5.88 27.38 2.77
CA VAL A 103 -5.29 27.26 4.11
C VAL A 103 -3.98 28.05 4.21
N GLU A 104 -3.16 28.03 3.17
CA GLU A 104 -1.90 28.77 3.13
C GLU A 104 -2.12 30.28 3.30
N GLN A 105 -3.23 30.80 2.80
CA GLN A 105 -3.60 32.21 2.94
C GLN A 105 -4.11 32.59 4.34
N LEU A 106 -4.41 31.62 5.19
CA LEU A 106 -4.88 31.89 6.53
C LEU A 106 -3.77 32.46 7.42
N PRO A 107 -4.10 33.35 8.37
CA PRO A 107 -3.15 33.77 9.38
C PRO A 107 -2.64 32.60 10.20
N LYS A 108 -1.33 32.50 10.37
CA LYS A 108 -0.68 31.47 11.20
C LYS A 108 -0.49 32.04 12.60
N VAL A 109 -1.11 31.40 13.56
CA VAL A 109 -1.11 31.84 14.96
C VAL A 109 -0.37 30.85 15.83
N SER A 110 0.14 31.27 16.97
CA SER A 110 0.77 30.38 17.94
C SER A 110 -0.27 29.65 18.77
N HIS A 111 -1.40 30.32 19.06
CA HIS A 111 -2.54 29.75 19.78
C HIS A 111 -3.83 30.22 19.14
N TYR A 112 -4.84 29.36 19.14
CA TYR A 112 -6.15 29.73 18.60
C TYR A 112 -6.83 30.78 19.48
N SER A 113 -7.54 31.69 18.82
CA SER A 113 -8.43 32.64 19.49
C SER A 113 -9.58 31.88 20.17
N ARG A 114 -9.91 32.27 21.38
CA ARG A 114 -11.04 31.70 22.12
C ARG A 114 -12.37 32.29 21.67
#